data_89612de1edb63538241a60d31bc05f70
#
_entry.id   89612de1edb63538241a60d31bc05f70
#
_cell.length_a   1.000
_cell.length_b   1.000
_cell.length_c   1.000
_cell.angle_alpha   90.00
_cell.angle_beta   90.00
_cell.angle_gamma   90.00
#
_symmetry.space_group_name_H-M   'P 1'
#
loop_
_entity.id
_entity.type
_entity.pdbx_description
1 polymer ?
#
loop_
_entity_poly.entity_id
_entity_poly.type
_entity_poly.pdbx_seq_one_letter_code
_entity_poly.pdbx_strand_id
1 'polypeptide(L)'
;MITDLIVLAIIILILDGVFLYGAKDYFSRQVMLVQGSALNVYIPSAVICYILIIIGLYYFVLRHIIVPNASSLAASVQSMRLREGMIVAFFLGVFVYGVYETTTLALLRNWSPVTAIMDTTWGGVLFSLSTYFYYRYKCLDM
;
A
#
# COMPACT_ATOMS: atom_id res chain seq x y z
N MET A 1 6.98 1.09 18.77
CA MET A 1 6.86 0.05 17.73
C MET A 1 5.42 -0.42 17.50
N ILE A 2 4.71 -0.97 18.51
CA ILE A 2 3.31 -1.43 18.31
C ILE A 2 2.40 -0.27 17.92
N THR A 3 2.45 0.86 18.62
CA THR A 3 1.70 2.07 18.28
C THR A 3 1.98 2.53 16.84
N ASP A 4 3.21 2.44 16.41
CA ASP A 4 3.63 2.82 15.05
C ASP A 4 2.97 1.96 13.98
N LEU A 5 2.91 0.64 14.22
CA LEU A 5 2.24 -0.29 13.32
C LEU A 5 0.73 -0.08 13.29
N ILE A 6 0.12 0.25 14.42
CA ILE A 6 -1.33 0.55 14.49
C ILE A 6 -1.66 1.81 13.68
N VAL A 7 -0.90 2.88 13.86
CA VAL A 7 -1.11 4.13 13.10
C VAL A 7 -0.92 3.89 11.61
N LEU A 8 0.13 3.17 11.22
CA LEU A 8 0.36 2.82 9.82
C LEU A 8 -0.78 1.96 9.26
N ALA A 9 -1.28 0.99 10.03
CA ALA A 9 -2.43 0.17 9.65
C ALA A 9 -3.67 1.01 9.38
N ILE A 10 -3.97 1.98 10.25
CA ILE A 10 -5.11 2.88 10.09
C ILE A 10 -4.97 3.70 8.80
N ILE A 11 -3.79 4.27 8.54
CA ILE A 11 -3.52 5.05 7.33
C ILE A 11 -3.73 4.19 6.07
N ILE A 12 -3.14 2.99 6.02
CA ILE A 12 -3.26 2.09 4.88
C ILE A 12 -4.72 1.69 4.67
N LEU A 13 -5.43 1.28 5.72
CA LEU A 13 -6.83 0.83 5.62
C LEU A 13 -7.77 1.95 5.16
N ILE A 14 -7.54 3.19 5.58
CA ILE A 14 -8.34 4.33 5.12
C ILE A 14 -8.07 4.60 3.64
N LEU A 15 -6.81 4.70 3.22
CA LEU A 15 -6.45 4.99 1.83
C LEU A 15 -6.94 3.90 0.89
N ASP A 16 -6.69 2.65 1.23
CA ASP A 16 -7.09 1.51 0.41
C ASP A 16 -8.60 1.32 0.40
N GLY A 17 -9.26 1.53 1.54
CA GLY A 17 -10.72 1.50 1.64
C GLY A 17 -11.40 2.53 0.74
N VAL A 18 -10.86 3.74 0.63
CA VAL A 18 -11.37 4.78 -0.28
C VAL A 18 -11.23 4.33 -1.74
N PHE A 19 -10.08 3.78 -2.12
CA PHE A 19 -9.87 3.25 -3.46
C PHE A 19 -10.81 2.09 -3.79
N LEU A 20 -10.87 1.09 -2.92
CA LEU A 20 -11.73 -0.08 -3.09
C LEU A 20 -13.22 0.29 -3.15
N TYR A 21 -13.64 1.26 -2.35
CA TYR A 21 -15.01 1.77 -2.42
C TYR A 21 -15.30 2.41 -3.78
N GLY A 22 -14.39 3.26 -4.28
CA GLY A 22 -14.54 3.90 -5.60
C GLY A 22 -14.47 2.92 -6.78
N ALA A 23 -13.69 1.85 -6.65
CA ALA A 23 -13.49 0.84 -7.69
C ALA A 23 -14.39 -0.40 -7.52
N LYS A 24 -15.27 -0.43 -6.51
CA LYS A 24 -16.08 -1.59 -6.11
C LYS A 24 -16.83 -2.25 -7.28
N ASP A 25 -17.55 -1.45 -8.05
CA ASP A 25 -18.39 -1.99 -9.14
C ASP A 25 -17.54 -2.57 -10.26
N TYR A 26 -16.38 -1.97 -10.51
CA TYR A 26 -15.43 -2.46 -11.49
C TYR A 26 -14.85 -3.81 -11.07
N PHE A 27 -14.32 -3.93 -9.86
CA PHE A 27 -13.78 -5.19 -9.33
C PHE A 27 -14.84 -6.28 -9.20
N SER A 28 -16.05 -5.93 -8.77
CA SER A 28 -17.16 -6.90 -8.68
C SER A 28 -17.51 -7.51 -10.02
N ARG A 29 -17.53 -6.70 -11.09
CA ARG A 29 -17.74 -7.21 -12.47
C ARG A 29 -16.58 -8.09 -12.94
N GLN A 30 -15.35 -7.67 -12.66
CA GLN A 30 -14.16 -8.43 -13.04
C GLN A 30 -14.14 -9.80 -12.36
N VAL A 31 -14.42 -9.85 -11.06
CA VAL A 31 -14.51 -11.11 -10.30
C VAL A 31 -15.64 -12.00 -10.84
N MET A 32 -16.81 -11.44 -11.14
CA MET A 32 -17.91 -12.19 -11.73
C MET A 32 -17.54 -12.82 -13.08
N LEU A 33 -16.78 -12.11 -13.92
CA LEU A 33 -16.31 -12.63 -15.21
C LEU A 33 -15.31 -13.78 -15.06
N VAL A 34 -14.52 -13.77 -13.99
CA VAL A 34 -13.47 -14.78 -13.75
C VAL A 34 -14.03 -16.02 -13.07
N GLN A 35 -14.79 -15.86 -12.00
CA GLN A 35 -15.24 -16.99 -11.17
C GLN A 35 -16.72 -17.38 -11.37
N GLY A 36 -17.50 -16.60 -12.12
CA GLY A 36 -18.92 -16.88 -12.38
C GLY A 36 -19.84 -16.67 -11.18
N SER A 37 -19.35 -16.07 -10.10
CA SER A 37 -20.10 -15.79 -8.87
C SER A 37 -19.73 -14.42 -8.29
N ALA A 38 -20.59 -13.91 -7.40
CA ALA A 38 -20.33 -12.63 -6.74
C ALA A 38 -19.05 -12.65 -5.90
N LEU A 39 -18.44 -11.45 -5.77
CA LEU A 39 -17.28 -11.25 -4.90
C LEU A 39 -17.61 -11.65 -3.47
N ASN A 40 -16.86 -12.61 -2.94
CA ASN A 40 -16.93 -13.03 -1.54
C ASN A 40 -15.52 -12.93 -0.93
N VAL A 41 -15.36 -12.06 0.05
CA VAL A 41 -14.06 -11.82 0.67
C VAL A 41 -13.79 -12.85 1.77
N TYR A 42 -12.72 -13.63 1.62
CA TYR A 42 -12.24 -14.51 2.67
C TYR A 42 -11.43 -13.71 3.69
N ILE A 43 -12.07 -13.28 4.76
CA ILE A 43 -11.53 -12.35 5.77
C ILE A 43 -10.16 -12.77 6.34
N PRO A 44 -9.88 -14.04 6.69
CA PRO A 44 -8.56 -14.40 7.21
C PRO A 44 -7.42 -14.10 6.24
N SER A 45 -7.61 -14.34 4.94
CA SER A 45 -6.61 -14.04 3.93
C SER A 45 -6.40 -12.53 3.76
N ALA A 46 -7.48 -11.76 3.79
CA ALA A 46 -7.41 -10.31 3.73
C ALA A 46 -6.62 -9.73 4.91
N VAL A 47 -6.87 -10.22 6.13
CA VAL A 47 -6.12 -9.82 7.33
C VAL A 47 -4.63 -10.12 7.19
N ILE A 48 -4.27 -11.33 6.75
CA ILE A 48 -2.86 -11.70 6.53
C ILE A 48 -2.23 -10.79 5.48
N CYS A 49 -2.92 -10.49 4.39
CA CYS A 49 -2.45 -9.60 3.35
C CYS A 49 -2.10 -8.21 3.93
N TYR A 50 -3.01 -7.59 4.67
CA TYR A 50 -2.74 -6.29 5.30
C TYR A 50 -1.60 -6.33 6.32
N ILE A 51 -1.48 -7.39 7.11
CA ILE A 51 -0.35 -7.58 8.03
C ILE A 51 0.98 -7.60 7.26
N LEU A 52 1.06 -8.33 6.15
CA LEU A 52 2.26 -8.39 5.33
C LEU A 52 2.60 -7.04 4.69
N ILE A 53 1.60 -6.31 4.18
CA ILE A 53 1.76 -4.96 3.62
C ILE A 53 2.30 -3.99 4.68
N ILE A 54 1.70 -3.98 5.87
CA ILE A 54 2.08 -3.07 6.97
C ILE A 54 3.50 -3.36 7.44
N ILE A 55 3.82 -4.63 7.71
CA ILE A 55 5.16 -5.05 8.16
C ILE A 55 6.18 -4.76 7.05
N GLY A 56 5.86 -5.09 5.80
CA GLY A 56 6.75 -4.86 4.66
C GLY A 56 7.08 -3.38 4.49
N LEU A 57 6.08 -2.50 4.46
CA LEU A 57 6.29 -1.06 4.33
C LEU A 57 7.09 -0.49 5.50
N TYR A 58 6.76 -0.90 6.74
CA TYR A 58 7.48 -0.46 7.92
C TYR A 58 8.94 -0.92 7.88
N TYR A 59 9.18 -2.20 7.64
CA TYR A 59 10.51 -2.80 7.71
C TYR A 59 11.43 -2.34 6.57
N PHE A 60 10.93 -2.28 5.34
CA PHE A 60 11.76 -1.96 4.18
C PHE A 60 11.92 -0.48 3.90
N VAL A 61 11.00 0.36 4.35
CA VAL A 61 11.03 1.80 4.05
C VAL A 61 11.07 2.65 5.32
N LEU A 62 10.04 2.59 6.14
CA LEU A 62 9.82 3.58 7.18
C LEU A 62 10.92 3.60 8.24
N ARG A 63 11.38 2.46 8.69
CA ARG A 63 12.45 2.38 9.69
C ARG A 63 13.78 3.02 9.23
N HIS A 64 13.99 3.17 7.92
CA HIS A 64 15.20 3.74 7.36
C HIS A 64 15.13 5.26 7.19
N ILE A 65 13.94 5.81 7.00
CA ILE A 65 13.75 7.25 6.82
C ILE A 65 13.42 7.97 8.13
N ILE A 66 12.87 7.26 9.13
CA ILE A 66 12.56 7.78 10.44
C ILE A 66 13.77 7.57 11.35
N VAL A 67 14.43 8.64 11.71
CA VAL A 67 15.59 8.62 12.59
C VAL A 67 15.25 9.31 13.93
N PRO A 68 15.86 8.88 15.05
CA PRO A 68 15.76 9.60 16.31
C PRO A 68 16.19 11.07 16.12
N ASN A 69 15.46 12.00 16.73
CA ASN A 69 15.70 13.44 16.63
C ASN A 69 15.57 14.01 15.20
N ALA A 70 14.69 13.44 14.38
CA ALA A 70 14.43 13.96 13.04
C ALA A 70 14.00 15.43 13.04
N SER A 71 13.33 15.89 14.11
CA SER A 71 12.94 17.30 14.32
C SER A 71 14.12 18.26 14.43
N SER A 72 15.28 17.79 14.86
CA SER A 72 16.51 18.60 14.93
C SER A 72 17.27 18.74 13.60
N LEU A 73 16.88 17.98 12.60
CA LEU A 73 17.49 18.04 11.27
C LEU A 73 16.99 19.28 10.49
N ALA A 74 17.87 19.85 9.66
CA ALA A 74 17.46 20.91 8.76
C ALA A 74 16.27 20.48 7.88
N ALA A 75 15.34 21.39 7.61
CA ALA A 75 14.13 21.11 6.83
C ALA A 75 14.44 20.53 5.42
N SER A 76 15.57 20.94 4.83
CA SER A 76 16.05 20.39 3.55
C SER A 76 16.39 18.91 3.63
N VAL A 77 17.03 18.48 4.74
CA VAL A 77 17.37 17.07 4.96
C VAL A 77 16.12 16.22 5.21
N GLN A 78 15.17 16.76 6.00
CA GLN A 78 13.90 16.09 6.25
C GLN A 78 13.11 15.89 4.96
N SER A 79 13.02 16.92 4.11
CA SER A 79 12.29 16.84 2.84
C SER A 79 12.95 15.85 1.86
N MET A 80 14.27 15.81 1.82
CA MET A 80 15.02 14.86 0.98
C MET A 80 14.77 13.42 1.43
N ARG A 81 14.86 13.12 2.73
CA ARG A 81 14.58 11.79 3.28
C ARG A 81 13.14 11.33 2.99
N LEU A 82 12.17 12.22 3.17
CA LEU A 82 10.78 11.92 2.86
C LEU A 82 10.61 11.59 1.37
N ARG A 83 11.17 12.41 0.49
CA ARG A 83 11.09 12.20 -0.97
C ARG A 83 11.69 10.86 -1.38
N GLU A 84 12.89 10.54 -0.90
CA GLU A 84 13.54 9.25 -1.17
C GLU A 84 12.70 8.09 -0.64
N GLY A 85 12.19 8.19 0.59
CA GLY A 85 11.32 7.17 1.17
C GLY A 85 10.04 6.95 0.37
N MET A 86 9.40 8.02 -0.12
CA MET A 86 8.21 7.92 -0.97
C MET A 86 8.51 7.24 -2.31
N ILE A 87 9.66 7.51 -2.91
CA ILE A 87 10.08 6.85 -4.17
C ILE A 87 10.31 5.35 -3.94
N VAL A 88 11.06 5.01 -2.90
CA VAL A 88 11.32 3.60 -2.55
C VAL A 88 10.02 2.87 -2.22
N ALA A 89 9.12 3.51 -1.46
CA ALA A 89 7.81 2.97 -1.15
C ALA A 89 6.96 2.75 -2.41
N PHE A 90 6.97 3.70 -3.35
CA PHE A 90 6.26 3.56 -4.61
C PHE A 90 6.71 2.30 -5.38
N PHE A 91 8.01 2.14 -5.56
CA PHE A 91 8.54 0.96 -6.26
C PHE A 91 8.26 -0.34 -5.48
N LEU A 92 8.37 -0.34 -4.16
CA LEU A 92 8.03 -1.50 -3.35
C LEU A 92 6.55 -1.89 -3.55
N GLY A 93 5.64 -0.92 -3.55
CA GLY A 93 4.21 -1.14 -3.82
C GLY A 93 3.97 -1.70 -5.22
N VAL A 94 4.61 -1.11 -6.24
CA VAL A 94 4.56 -1.62 -7.62
C VAL A 94 5.06 -3.06 -7.70
N PHE A 95 6.14 -3.41 -7.02
CA PHE A 95 6.65 -4.79 -7.01
C PHE A 95 5.68 -5.75 -6.33
N VAL A 96 5.17 -5.41 -5.16
CA VAL A 96 4.26 -6.29 -4.40
C VAL A 96 2.98 -6.56 -5.19
N TYR A 97 2.32 -5.51 -5.66
CA TYR A 97 1.08 -5.62 -6.43
C TYR A 97 1.33 -6.16 -7.83
N GLY A 98 2.42 -5.77 -8.47
CA GLY A 98 2.80 -6.24 -9.80
C GLY A 98 3.07 -7.74 -9.84
N VAL A 99 3.74 -8.31 -8.85
CA VAL A 99 3.92 -9.77 -8.75
C VAL A 99 2.58 -10.47 -8.60
N TYR A 100 1.70 -9.96 -7.74
CA TYR A 100 0.35 -10.50 -7.57
C TYR A 100 -0.45 -10.43 -8.88
N GLU A 101 -0.53 -9.29 -9.50
CA GLU A 101 -1.33 -9.05 -10.70
C GLU A 101 -0.80 -9.79 -11.94
N THR A 102 0.51 -9.84 -12.14
CA THR A 102 1.09 -10.61 -13.25
C THR A 102 0.90 -12.11 -13.06
N THR A 103 0.97 -12.61 -11.82
CA THR A 103 0.65 -14.00 -11.50
C THR A 103 -0.83 -14.30 -11.75
N THR A 104 -1.71 -13.39 -11.37
CA THR A 104 -3.16 -13.51 -11.60
C THR A 104 -3.47 -13.54 -13.10
N LEU A 105 -2.86 -12.65 -13.90
CA LEU A 105 -2.98 -12.67 -15.36
C LEU A 105 -2.49 -13.98 -15.99
N ALA A 106 -1.44 -14.57 -15.44
CA ALA A 106 -0.89 -15.83 -15.96
C ALA A 106 -1.80 -17.04 -15.67
N LEU A 107 -2.53 -17.01 -14.56
CA LEU A 107 -3.29 -18.16 -14.06
C LEU A 107 -4.78 -18.10 -14.39
N LEU A 108 -5.37 -16.90 -14.41
CA LEU A 108 -6.81 -16.73 -14.52
C LEU A 108 -7.21 -16.24 -15.91
N ARG A 109 -8.00 -17.05 -16.60
CA ARG A 109 -8.67 -16.62 -17.86
C ARG A 109 -9.62 -15.45 -17.54
N ASN A 110 -9.72 -14.52 -18.48
CA ASN A 110 -10.59 -13.34 -18.39
C ASN A 110 -10.17 -12.31 -17.32
N TRP A 111 -9.02 -12.46 -16.65
CA TRP A 111 -8.47 -11.37 -15.87
C TRP A 111 -7.99 -10.26 -16.80
N SER A 112 -8.40 -9.04 -16.54
CA SER A 112 -8.11 -7.91 -17.45
C SER A 112 -6.71 -7.34 -17.24
N PRO A 113 -5.90 -7.15 -18.29
CA PRO A 113 -4.65 -6.41 -18.20
C PRO A 113 -4.83 -4.98 -17.65
N VAL A 114 -5.97 -4.35 -17.94
CA VAL A 114 -6.30 -3.02 -17.41
C VAL A 114 -6.44 -3.07 -15.89
N THR A 115 -7.10 -4.10 -15.35
CA THR A 115 -7.19 -4.34 -13.91
C THR A 115 -5.81 -4.47 -13.29
N ALA A 116 -4.95 -5.27 -13.89
CA ALA A 116 -3.59 -5.50 -13.41
C ALA A 116 -2.76 -4.22 -13.38
N ILE A 117 -2.81 -3.40 -14.42
CA ILE A 117 -2.11 -2.11 -14.47
C ILE A 117 -2.66 -1.15 -13.42
N MET A 118 -3.98 -1.06 -13.29
CA MET A 118 -4.64 -0.17 -12.34
C MET A 118 -4.28 -0.52 -10.90
N ASP A 119 -4.36 -1.79 -10.55
CA ASP A 119 -4.07 -2.25 -9.18
C ASP A 119 -2.57 -2.17 -8.85
N THR A 120 -1.70 -2.52 -9.79
CA THR A 120 -0.24 -2.36 -9.63
C THR A 120 0.15 -0.88 -9.42
N THR A 121 -0.45 0.03 -10.20
CA THR A 121 -0.21 1.47 -10.05
C THR A 121 -0.73 1.97 -8.71
N TRP A 122 -1.91 1.51 -8.30
CA TRP A 122 -2.48 1.83 -7.00
C TRP A 122 -1.57 1.36 -5.87
N GLY A 123 -1.02 0.16 -5.91
CA GLY A 123 -0.07 -0.34 -4.92
C GLY A 123 1.11 0.60 -4.70
N GLY A 124 1.68 1.14 -5.77
CA GLY A 124 2.73 2.15 -5.69
C GLY A 124 2.25 3.45 -5.02
N VAL A 125 1.08 3.95 -5.43
CA VAL A 125 0.47 5.15 -4.86
C VAL A 125 0.14 4.96 -3.38
N LEU A 126 -0.48 3.84 -3.01
CA LEU A 126 -0.84 3.50 -1.64
C LEU A 126 0.38 3.52 -0.71
N PHE A 127 1.47 2.86 -1.10
CA PHE A 127 2.68 2.79 -0.29
C PHE A 127 3.36 4.16 -0.17
N SER A 128 3.42 4.92 -1.25
CA SER A 128 3.99 6.26 -1.26
C SER A 128 3.19 7.24 -0.38
N LEU A 129 1.86 7.27 -0.50
CA LEU A 129 0.99 8.11 0.32
C LEU A 129 1.02 7.68 1.80
N SER A 130 1.00 6.37 2.08
CA SER A 130 1.11 5.86 3.45
C SER A 130 2.43 6.29 4.10
N THR A 131 3.53 6.25 3.34
CA THR A 131 4.83 6.76 3.77
C THR A 131 4.79 8.25 4.10
N TYR A 132 4.17 9.05 3.23
CA TYR A 132 4.02 10.50 3.44
C TYR A 132 3.24 10.81 4.72
N PHE A 133 2.03 10.25 4.87
CA PHE A 133 1.18 10.53 6.02
C PHE A 133 1.80 10.03 7.32
N TYR A 134 2.40 8.85 7.31
CA TYR A 134 3.06 8.32 8.48
C TYR A 134 4.29 9.14 8.89
N TYR A 135 5.12 9.58 7.94
CA TYR A 135 6.25 10.45 8.21
C TYR A 135 5.81 11.79 8.80
N ARG A 136 4.75 12.39 8.25
CA ARG A 136 4.17 13.64 8.78
C ARG A 136 3.64 13.48 10.20
N TYR A 137 2.95 12.38 10.47
CA TYR A 137 2.51 12.05 11.83
C TYR A 137 3.69 11.99 12.80
N LYS A 138 4.75 11.29 12.46
CA LYS A 138 5.95 11.18 13.32
C LYS A 138 6.66 12.52 13.54
N CYS A 139 6.71 13.38 12.55
CA CYS A 139 7.29 14.72 12.70
C CYS A 139 6.44 15.67 13.59
N LEU A 140 5.15 15.37 13.76
CA LEU A 140 4.27 16.13 14.65
C LEU A 140 4.36 15.64 16.10
N ASP A 141 4.66 14.35 16.31
CA ASP A 141 4.78 13.72 17.64
C ASP A 141 6.18 13.89 18.28
N MET A 142 7.17 14.35 17.53
CA MET A 142 8.53 14.62 17.99
C MET A 142 8.78 16.11 18.20
#